data_8b0c275a7ec70c56937f6cbf853f5b33
#
_entry.id   8b0c275a7ec70c56937f6cbf853f5b33
#
_cell.length_a   1.000
_cell.length_b   1.000
_cell.length_c   1.000
_cell.angle_alpha   90.00
_cell.angle_beta   90.00
_cell.angle_gamma   90.00
#
_symmetry.space_group_name_H-M   'P 1'
#
loop_
_entity.id
_entity.type
_entity.pdbx_description
1 polymer ?
#
loop_
_entity_poly.entity_id
_entity_poly.type
_entity_poly.pdbx_seq_one_letter_code
_entity_poly.pdbx_strand_id
1 'polypeptide(L)'
;MNKAPVIAIDGPSGSGKGTIASRVAIHLGFALLDSGALYRVLGIACHQHNIDLSDPQAVASIARGIDIQFGLSGEGSVWLDGGDVSLAIRTDLGSDLASKVGAIEQARQALFQRQLDFRVAPGLVADGRDMGTTVFPDATLKIYL
;
A
#
# COMPACT_ATOMS: atom_id res chain seq x y z
N MET A 1 3.08 12.64 -22.24
CA MET A 1 3.98 12.07 -21.26
C MET A 1 3.60 10.63 -20.99
N ASN A 2 4.54 9.70 -21.18
CA ASN A 2 4.25 8.29 -20.97
C ASN A 2 4.33 7.96 -19.48
N LYS A 3 3.21 7.49 -18.94
CA LYS A 3 3.19 6.95 -17.58
C LYS A 3 3.71 5.50 -17.61
N ALA A 4 4.35 5.08 -16.53
CA ALA A 4 4.76 3.69 -16.38
C ALA A 4 3.52 2.77 -16.46
N PRO A 5 3.66 1.57 -17.04
CA PRO A 5 2.55 0.63 -17.10
C PRO A 5 2.14 0.15 -15.70
N VAL A 6 0.84 -0.12 -15.54
CA VAL A 6 0.29 -0.66 -14.30
C VAL A 6 -0.45 -1.95 -14.60
N ILE A 7 -0.19 -2.97 -13.81
CA ILE A 7 -0.98 -4.19 -13.75
C ILE A 7 -1.77 -4.13 -12.45
N ALA A 8 -3.08 -3.98 -12.56
CA ALA A 8 -3.98 -3.93 -11.41
C ALA A 8 -4.55 -5.32 -11.13
N ILE A 9 -4.38 -5.81 -9.93
CA ILE A 9 -4.87 -7.11 -9.48
C ILE A 9 -5.80 -6.88 -8.30
N ASP A 10 -7.09 -7.02 -8.52
CA ASP A 10 -8.12 -6.78 -7.52
C ASP A 10 -8.79 -8.09 -7.12
N GLY A 11 -9.34 -8.12 -5.93
CA GLY A 11 -10.06 -9.27 -5.43
C GLY A 11 -10.21 -9.25 -3.92
N PRO A 12 -11.04 -10.16 -3.36
CA PRO A 12 -11.23 -10.22 -1.91
C PRO A 12 -10.01 -10.78 -1.19
N SER A 13 -9.96 -10.58 0.12
CA SER A 13 -8.96 -11.20 0.98
C SER A 13 -9.04 -12.73 0.84
N GLY A 14 -7.88 -13.39 0.84
CA GLY A 14 -7.82 -14.85 0.73
C GLY A 14 -7.96 -15.39 -0.69
N SER A 15 -8.02 -14.53 -1.71
CA SER A 15 -8.10 -14.96 -3.12
C SER A 15 -6.75 -15.40 -3.70
N GLY A 16 -5.65 -15.17 -2.98
CA GLY A 16 -4.29 -15.43 -3.48
C GLY A 16 -3.70 -14.29 -4.28
N LYS A 17 -4.40 -13.15 -4.37
CA LYS A 17 -3.94 -12.02 -5.20
C LYS A 17 -2.59 -11.45 -4.76
N GLY A 18 -2.32 -11.41 -3.46
CA GLY A 18 -1.04 -10.90 -2.94
C GLY A 18 0.15 -11.74 -3.39
N THR A 19 0.02 -13.06 -3.35
CA THR A 19 1.04 -13.98 -3.82
C THR A 19 1.29 -13.81 -5.32
N ILE A 20 0.23 -13.73 -6.10
CA ILE A 20 0.32 -13.55 -7.57
C ILE A 20 0.97 -12.20 -7.87
N ALA A 21 0.50 -11.13 -7.24
CA ALA A 21 1.03 -9.79 -7.45
C ALA A 21 2.53 -9.71 -7.16
N SER A 22 2.96 -10.28 -6.05
CA SER A 22 4.37 -10.31 -5.66
C SER A 22 5.23 -11.04 -6.68
N ARG A 23 4.77 -12.21 -7.13
CA ARG A 23 5.51 -13.00 -8.14
C ARG A 23 5.58 -12.30 -9.48
N VAL A 24 4.49 -11.67 -9.92
CA VAL A 24 4.47 -10.92 -11.18
C VAL A 24 5.42 -9.73 -11.10
N ALA A 25 5.41 -8.99 -9.98
CA ALA A 25 6.31 -7.85 -9.80
C ALA A 25 7.77 -8.27 -9.85
N ILE A 26 8.13 -9.36 -9.18
CA ILE A 26 9.51 -9.89 -9.18
C ILE A 26 9.90 -10.32 -10.60
N HIS A 27 9.03 -11.04 -11.28
CA HIS A 27 9.31 -11.56 -12.63
C HIS A 27 9.53 -10.44 -13.66
N LEU A 28 8.76 -9.36 -13.56
CA LEU A 28 8.85 -8.23 -14.49
C LEU A 28 9.83 -7.14 -14.05
N GLY A 29 10.34 -7.21 -12.82
CA GLY A 29 11.16 -6.13 -12.26
C GLY A 29 10.36 -4.86 -11.98
N PHE A 30 9.05 -4.98 -11.74
CA PHE A 30 8.15 -3.88 -11.45
C PHE A 30 8.12 -3.59 -9.94
N ALA A 31 7.79 -2.34 -9.59
CA ALA A 31 7.45 -2.01 -8.21
C ALA A 31 6.16 -2.73 -7.79
N LEU A 32 5.97 -2.91 -6.50
CA LEU A 32 4.79 -3.54 -5.93
C LEU A 32 4.09 -2.55 -5.00
N LEU A 33 2.78 -2.44 -5.12
CA LEU A 33 1.91 -1.74 -4.18
C LEU A 33 0.92 -2.74 -3.59
N ASP A 34 0.97 -2.92 -2.27
CA ASP A 34 -0.05 -3.64 -1.53
C ASP A 34 -0.95 -2.61 -0.83
N SER A 35 -2.07 -2.31 -1.46
CA SER A 35 -2.99 -1.25 -0.99
C SER A 35 -3.55 -1.55 0.40
N GLY A 36 -3.88 -2.81 0.68
CA GLY A 36 -4.39 -3.20 2.00
C GLY A 36 -3.35 -3.02 3.10
N ALA A 37 -2.10 -3.37 2.83
CA ALA A 37 -1.01 -3.20 3.78
C ALA A 37 -0.69 -1.73 4.03
N LEU A 38 -0.95 -0.84 3.09
CA LEU A 38 -0.60 0.58 3.20
C LEU A 38 -1.24 1.24 4.42
N TYR A 39 -2.51 0.95 4.69
CA TYR A 39 -3.21 1.47 5.87
C TYR A 39 -2.64 0.90 7.17
N ARG A 40 -2.25 -0.37 7.16
CA ARG A 40 -1.62 -1.02 8.31
C ARG A 40 -0.26 -0.39 8.61
N VAL A 41 0.52 -0.10 7.58
CA VAL A 41 1.83 0.58 7.73
C VAL A 41 1.63 1.97 8.31
N LEU A 42 0.65 2.73 7.83
CA LEU A 42 0.36 4.05 8.38
C LEU A 42 0.00 3.96 9.87
N GLY A 43 -0.85 3.01 10.24
CA GLY A 43 -1.21 2.79 11.64
C GLY A 43 0.01 2.51 12.51
N ILE A 44 0.89 1.62 12.07
CA ILE A 44 2.12 1.29 12.80
C ILE A 44 3.05 2.51 12.90
N ALA A 45 3.18 3.29 11.82
CA ALA A 45 4.01 4.49 11.81
C ALA A 45 3.50 5.52 12.85
N CYS A 46 2.19 5.75 12.88
CA CYS A 46 1.57 6.63 13.87
C CYS A 46 1.83 6.15 15.29
N HIS A 47 1.74 4.84 15.52
CA HIS A 47 2.02 4.24 16.82
C HIS A 47 3.48 4.44 17.24
N GLN A 48 4.43 4.20 16.32
CA GLN A 48 5.86 4.38 16.59
C GLN A 48 6.21 5.83 16.92
N HIS A 49 5.54 6.79 16.30
CA HIS A 49 5.78 8.22 16.51
C HIS A 49 4.90 8.84 17.59
N ASN A 50 4.11 8.03 18.28
CA ASN A 50 3.18 8.49 19.34
C ASN A 50 2.23 9.58 18.84
N ILE A 51 1.71 9.43 17.62
CA ILE A 51 0.77 10.36 17.03
C ILE A 51 -0.62 10.14 17.62
N ASP A 52 -1.27 11.24 18.00
CA ASP A 52 -2.66 11.22 18.44
C ASP A 52 -3.56 11.02 17.21
N LEU A 53 -4.28 9.90 17.17
CA LEU A 53 -5.17 9.57 16.04
C LEU A 53 -6.41 10.47 15.99
N SER A 54 -6.66 11.26 17.02
CA SER A 54 -7.71 12.28 16.99
C SER A 54 -7.25 13.59 16.32
N ASP A 55 -6.00 13.66 15.89
CA ASP A 55 -5.44 14.79 15.15
C ASP A 55 -5.27 14.42 13.67
N PRO A 56 -6.27 14.70 12.79
CA PRO A 56 -6.21 14.28 11.40
C PRO A 56 -5.03 14.86 10.62
N GLN A 57 -4.61 16.08 10.92
CA GLN A 57 -3.49 16.73 10.23
C GLN A 57 -2.17 16.04 10.56
N ALA A 58 -1.98 15.62 11.81
CA ALA A 58 -0.78 14.89 12.21
C ALA A 58 -0.70 13.53 11.51
N VAL A 59 -1.82 12.81 11.46
CA VAL A 59 -1.90 11.51 10.76
C VAL A 59 -1.60 11.68 9.27
N ALA A 60 -2.20 12.66 8.62
CA ALA A 60 -1.97 12.93 7.20
C ALA A 60 -0.51 13.32 6.93
N SER A 61 0.12 14.07 7.82
CA SER A 61 1.53 14.44 7.70
C SER A 61 2.43 13.21 7.74
N ILE A 62 2.17 12.26 8.65
CA ILE A 62 2.88 10.98 8.69
C ILE A 62 2.67 10.23 7.37
N ALA A 63 1.43 10.15 6.88
CA ALA A 63 1.12 9.46 5.63
C ALA A 63 1.93 9.99 4.44
N ARG A 64 2.15 11.30 4.39
CA ARG A 64 2.90 11.94 3.31
C ARG A 64 4.40 11.74 3.40
N GLY A 65 4.94 11.55 4.59
CA GLY A 65 6.39 11.61 4.83
C GLY A 65 7.11 10.29 5.01
N ILE A 66 6.39 9.20 5.31
CA ILE A 66 7.04 7.92 5.58
C ILE A 66 7.53 7.25 4.29
N ASP A 67 8.64 6.50 4.41
CA ASP A 67 9.15 5.68 3.33
C ASP A 67 8.60 4.27 3.49
N ILE A 68 7.88 3.79 2.46
CA ILE A 68 7.24 2.48 2.45
C ILE A 68 7.75 1.70 1.25
N GLN A 69 8.22 0.47 1.47
CA GLN A 69 8.68 -0.42 0.41
C GLN A 69 8.06 -1.80 0.59
N PHE A 70 7.52 -2.33 -0.50
CA PHE A 70 6.94 -3.67 -0.53
C PHE A 70 7.86 -4.62 -1.30
N GLY A 71 8.02 -5.85 -0.81
CA GLY A 71 8.74 -6.90 -1.50
C GLY A 71 10.26 -6.79 -1.46
N LEU A 72 10.83 -5.86 -0.69
CA LEU A 72 12.27 -5.59 -0.67
C LEU A 72 13.10 -6.82 -0.25
N SER A 73 12.63 -7.57 0.73
CA SER A 73 13.32 -8.76 1.24
C SER A 73 12.57 -10.05 0.94
N GLY A 74 11.71 -10.03 -0.08
CA GLY A 74 10.98 -11.22 -0.53
C GLY A 74 9.47 -11.04 -0.49
N GLU A 75 8.76 -12.11 -0.82
CA GLU A 75 7.31 -12.13 -0.88
C GLU A 75 6.70 -11.79 0.47
N GLY A 76 5.77 -10.83 0.48
CA GLY A 76 5.07 -10.40 1.69
C GLY A 76 5.86 -9.47 2.61
N SER A 77 7.09 -9.12 2.27
CA SER A 77 7.87 -8.20 3.09
C SER A 77 7.37 -6.76 2.94
N VAL A 78 7.38 -6.04 4.06
CA VAL A 78 6.98 -4.62 4.11
C VAL A 78 7.99 -3.88 4.99
N TRP A 79 8.55 -2.81 4.44
CA TRP A 79 9.55 -1.98 5.11
C TRP A 79 9.02 -0.58 5.32
N LEU A 80 9.21 -0.06 6.52
CA LEU A 80 8.82 1.29 6.92
C LEU A 80 10.06 2.03 7.44
N ASP A 81 10.43 3.11 6.74
CA ASP A 81 11.59 3.96 7.11
C ASP A 81 12.86 3.13 7.37
N GLY A 82 13.08 2.11 6.52
CA GLY A 82 14.25 1.25 6.62
C GLY A 82 14.15 0.12 7.63
N GLY A 83 13.02 -0.04 8.30
CA GLY A 83 12.77 -1.13 9.25
C GLY A 83 11.74 -2.11 8.73
N ASP A 84 11.95 -3.40 8.98
CA ASP A 84 11.01 -4.44 8.58
C ASP A 84 9.81 -4.46 9.53
N VAL A 85 8.62 -4.20 9.01
CA VAL A 85 7.36 -4.23 9.76
C VAL A 85 6.42 -5.35 9.29
N SER A 86 6.94 -6.33 8.55
CA SER A 86 6.14 -7.39 7.96
C SER A 86 5.31 -8.17 8.99
N LEU A 87 5.86 -8.41 10.18
CA LEU A 87 5.13 -9.07 11.26
C LEU A 87 4.21 -8.11 12.01
N ALA A 88 4.68 -6.89 12.28
CA ALA A 88 3.92 -5.91 13.06
C ALA A 88 2.59 -5.55 12.41
N ILE A 89 2.56 -5.41 11.09
CA ILE A 89 1.33 -5.06 10.38
C ILE A 89 0.30 -6.18 10.37
N ARG A 90 0.70 -7.42 10.64
CA ARG A 90 -0.18 -8.60 10.65
C ARG A 90 -0.75 -8.91 12.03
N THR A 91 -0.41 -8.12 13.04
CA THR A 91 -0.94 -8.28 14.39
C THR A 91 -2.34 -7.70 14.52
N ASP A 92 -3.03 -8.05 15.61
CA ASP A 92 -4.32 -7.42 15.93
C ASP A 92 -4.19 -5.92 16.10
N LEU A 93 -3.08 -5.45 16.67
CA LEU A 93 -2.79 -4.02 16.78
C LEU A 93 -2.72 -3.38 15.40
N GLY A 94 -2.00 -4.00 14.45
CA GLY A 94 -1.90 -3.50 13.08
C GLY A 94 -3.25 -3.39 12.41
N SER A 95 -4.12 -4.38 12.60
CA SER A 95 -5.48 -4.37 12.06
C SER A 95 -6.34 -3.27 12.70
N ASP A 96 -6.28 -3.12 14.03
CA ASP A 96 -7.04 -2.11 14.77
C ASP A 96 -6.62 -0.69 14.36
N LEU A 97 -5.32 -0.45 14.29
CA LEU A 97 -4.77 0.85 13.88
C LEU A 97 -5.13 1.18 12.44
N ALA A 98 -5.12 0.20 11.54
CA ALA A 98 -5.52 0.38 10.14
C ALA A 98 -6.98 0.85 10.04
N SER A 99 -7.86 0.27 10.83
CA SER A 99 -9.27 0.69 10.88
C SER A 99 -9.41 2.13 11.37
N LYS A 100 -8.66 2.50 12.40
CA LYS A 100 -8.71 3.85 12.97
C LYS A 100 -8.20 4.90 11.99
N VAL A 101 -7.05 4.69 11.37
CA VAL A 101 -6.51 5.65 10.39
C VAL A 101 -7.36 5.67 9.12
N GLY A 102 -7.94 4.54 8.74
CA GLY A 102 -8.84 4.45 7.58
C GLY A 102 -10.15 5.22 7.73
N ALA A 103 -10.54 5.57 8.95
CA ALA A 103 -11.70 6.40 9.21
C ALA A 103 -11.41 7.89 9.07
N ILE A 104 -10.15 8.28 8.93
CA ILE A 104 -9.73 9.69 8.85
C ILE A 104 -9.68 10.12 7.38
N GLU A 105 -10.51 11.07 6.98
CA GLU A 105 -10.60 11.54 5.59
C GLU A 105 -9.27 12.05 5.07
N GLN A 106 -8.57 12.87 5.84
CA GLN A 106 -7.28 13.45 5.45
C GLN A 106 -6.21 12.37 5.25
N ALA A 107 -6.25 11.30 6.05
CA ALA A 107 -5.35 10.17 5.89
C ALA A 107 -5.65 9.42 4.59
N ARG A 108 -6.93 9.18 4.28
CA ARG A 108 -7.32 8.53 3.02
C ARG A 108 -6.86 9.32 1.81
N GLN A 109 -7.03 10.65 1.84
CA GLN A 109 -6.58 11.53 0.75
C GLN A 109 -5.06 11.46 0.58
N ALA A 110 -4.31 11.52 1.67
CA ALA A 110 -2.85 11.42 1.62
C ALA A 110 -2.40 10.07 1.08
N LEU A 111 -3.03 8.98 1.53
CA LEU A 111 -2.69 7.64 1.05
C LEU A 111 -3.12 7.42 -0.40
N PHE A 112 -4.20 8.03 -0.85
CA PHE A 112 -4.57 7.98 -2.27
C PHE A 112 -3.44 8.53 -3.14
N GLN A 113 -2.91 9.71 -2.79
CA GLN A 113 -1.79 10.30 -3.52
C GLN A 113 -0.54 9.41 -3.43
N ARG A 114 -0.25 8.82 -2.26
CA ARG A 114 0.89 7.91 -2.11
C ARG A 114 0.77 6.69 -3.01
N GLN A 115 -0.44 6.15 -3.19
CA GLN A 115 -0.66 5.03 -4.12
C GLN A 115 -0.30 5.43 -5.55
N LEU A 116 -0.72 6.61 -6.00
CA LEU A 116 -0.36 7.12 -7.32
C LEU A 116 1.16 7.26 -7.47
N ASP A 117 1.85 7.67 -6.43
CA ASP A 117 3.30 7.88 -6.42
C ASP A 117 4.10 6.57 -6.54
N PHE A 118 3.48 5.42 -6.26
CA PHE A 118 4.11 4.11 -6.49
C PHE A 118 4.29 3.79 -7.99
N ARG A 119 3.62 4.51 -8.87
CA ARG A 119 3.70 4.29 -10.31
C ARG A 119 5.00 4.85 -10.86
N VAL A 120 6.01 4.00 -10.97
CA VAL A 120 7.36 4.36 -11.40
C VAL A 120 7.84 3.39 -12.48
N ALA A 121 8.74 3.86 -13.36
CA ALA A 121 9.35 3.00 -14.37
C ALA A 121 10.18 1.91 -13.68
N PRO A 122 10.23 0.69 -14.22
CA PRO A 122 9.64 0.22 -15.48
C PRO A 122 8.16 -0.11 -15.41
N GLY A 123 7.54 -0.08 -14.24
CA GLY A 123 6.12 -0.38 -14.08
C GLY A 123 5.74 -0.68 -12.65
N LEU A 124 4.45 -0.86 -12.43
CA LEU A 124 3.86 -1.12 -11.12
C LEU A 124 2.89 -2.30 -11.19
N VAL A 125 2.98 -3.20 -10.22
CA VAL A 125 1.91 -4.17 -9.93
C VAL A 125 1.18 -3.67 -8.69
N ALA A 126 -0.11 -3.38 -8.82
CA ALA A 126 -0.94 -2.85 -7.74
C ALA A 126 -1.98 -3.90 -7.32
N ASP A 127 -1.91 -4.29 -6.07
CA ASP A 127 -2.75 -5.30 -5.43
C ASP A 127 -3.73 -4.60 -4.48
N GLY A 128 -5.03 -4.83 -4.66
CA GLY A 128 -6.03 -4.20 -3.81
C GLY A 128 -7.44 -4.70 -4.09
N ARG A 129 -8.39 -3.77 -4.01
CA ARG A 129 -9.82 -4.06 -4.29
C ARG A 129 -10.41 -3.13 -5.33
N ASP A 130 -9.79 -1.96 -5.55
CA ASP A 130 -10.26 -0.92 -6.45
C ASP A 130 -9.12 -0.32 -7.28
N MET A 131 -8.06 -1.09 -7.49
CA MET A 131 -6.88 -0.62 -8.21
C MET A 131 -7.19 -0.30 -9.66
N GLY A 132 -7.90 -1.18 -10.35
CA GLY A 132 -8.24 -1.01 -11.77
C GLY A 132 -9.48 -0.16 -12.03
N THR A 133 -10.25 0.17 -10.99
CA THR A 133 -11.49 0.96 -11.14
C THR A 133 -11.32 2.39 -10.66
N THR A 134 -10.62 2.59 -9.55
CA THR A 134 -10.56 3.88 -8.86
C THR A 134 -9.16 4.49 -8.86
N VAL A 135 -8.14 3.72 -8.47
CA VAL A 135 -6.79 4.26 -8.28
C VAL A 135 -6.06 4.38 -9.63
N PHE A 136 -6.09 3.31 -10.42
CA PHE A 136 -5.43 3.26 -11.73
C PHE A 136 -6.44 2.85 -12.82
N PRO A 137 -7.43 3.70 -13.11
CA PRO A 137 -8.45 3.36 -14.12
C PRO A 137 -7.86 3.21 -15.52
N ASP A 138 -6.68 3.76 -15.75
CA ASP A 138 -5.93 3.64 -17.00
C ASP A 138 -4.88 2.52 -16.96
N ALA A 139 -4.98 1.58 -16.04
CA ALA A 139 -4.04 0.44 -15.96
C ALA A 139 -3.99 -0.31 -17.29
N THR A 140 -2.77 -0.72 -17.64
CA THR A 140 -2.51 -1.46 -18.89
C THR A 140 -3.23 -2.81 -18.90
N LEU A 141 -3.26 -3.48 -17.72
CA LEU A 141 -3.94 -4.75 -17.54
C LEU A 141 -4.68 -4.72 -16.23
N LYS A 142 -5.93 -5.15 -16.24
CA LYS A 142 -6.79 -5.23 -15.06
C LYS A 142 -7.25 -6.66 -14.88
N ILE A 143 -6.91 -7.24 -13.73
CA ILE A 143 -7.24 -8.62 -13.38
C ILE A 143 -8.10 -8.59 -12.13
N TYR A 144 -9.17 -9.35 -12.13
CA TYR A 144 -10.01 -9.57 -10.95
C TYR A 144 -9.98 -11.06 -10.60
N LEU A 145 -9.62 -11.37 -9.36
CA LEU A 145 -9.55 -12.75 -8.87
C LEU A 145 -10.74 -13.10 -7.99
#